data_8b77d5ebfe9756c62581f7f2159c2691
#
_entry.id   8b77d5ebfe9756c62581f7f2159c2691
#
_cell.length_a   1.000
_cell.length_b   1.000
_cell.length_c   1.000
_cell.angle_alpha   90.00
_cell.angle_beta   90.00
_cell.angle_gamma   90.00
#
_symmetry.space_group_name_H-M   'P 1'
#
loop_
_entity.id
_entity.type
_entity.pdbx_description
1 polymer ?
#
loop_
_entity_poly.entity_id
_entity_poly.type
_entity_poly.pdbx_seq_one_letter_code
_entity_poly.pdbx_strand_id
1 'polypeptide(L)'
;MEKEMPQELIRFFEKSINWILPGCQLFYRDTDADIDAQKSYQVGSVIRAGFFIDVTVKAQRPTTKFRFIIGSAHCAKLYEAVPDADMVRWRLCTLHFNSYFKVMDVYKKEGVTQIFLLHIPYQAVPFFMSEHSFNFIQGASRTNLVEIVRRSLDEKLRMDVFADTTEAELLERMKQPVGLDDKGNPVPLDYMPIPEEYKDISDAVRSLANDLDPINYPEEDCHE
;
A
#
# COMPACT_ATOMS: atom_id res chain seq x y z
N MET A 1 19.35 -29.10 -12.81
CA MET A 1 17.94 -29.39 -13.18
C MET A 1 17.08 -28.36 -12.48
N GLU A 2 16.67 -27.32 -13.17
CA GLU A 2 15.66 -26.40 -12.67
C GLU A 2 14.36 -27.20 -12.61
N LYS A 3 13.74 -27.30 -11.42
CA LYS A 3 12.40 -27.85 -11.27
C LYS A 3 11.42 -26.89 -11.94
N GLU A 4 10.79 -27.33 -13.01
CA GLU A 4 9.68 -26.57 -13.60
C GLU A 4 8.63 -26.27 -12.52
N MET A 5 8.18 -25.02 -12.47
CA MET A 5 7.17 -24.57 -11.54
C MET A 5 5.83 -25.25 -11.88
N PRO A 6 5.07 -25.80 -10.90
CA PRO A 6 3.76 -26.38 -11.16
C PRO A 6 2.84 -25.40 -11.89
N GLN A 7 2.06 -25.88 -12.86
CA GLN A 7 1.16 -25.03 -13.65
C GLN A 7 0.13 -24.26 -12.82
N GLU A 8 -0.33 -24.85 -11.73
CA GLU A 8 -1.25 -24.18 -10.79
C GLU A 8 -0.61 -22.97 -10.14
N LEU A 9 0.66 -23.06 -9.76
CA LEU A 9 1.41 -21.96 -9.17
C LEU A 9 1.64 -20.82 -10.20
N ILE A 10 1.88 -21.18 -11.47
CA ILE A 10 2.01 -20.20 -12.57
C ILE A 10 0.69 -19.44 -12.74
N ARG A 11 -0.44 -20.14 -12.82
CA ARG A 11 -1.77 -19.52 -12.96
C ARG A 11 -2.11 -18.61 -11.77
N PHE A 12 -1.80 -19.06 -10.57
CA PHE A 12 -2.02 -18.28 -9.37
C PHE A 12 -1.16 -17.01 -9.37
N PHE A 13 0.10 -17.11 -9.78
CA PHE A 13 0.98 -15.98 -9.95
C PHE A 13 0.46 -14.98 -11.00
N GLU A 14 0.03 -15.49 -12.18
CA GLU A 14 -0.57 -14.67 -13.23
C GLU A 14 -1.82 -13.94 -12.73
N LYS A 15 -2.70 -14.61 -11.99
CA LYS A 15 -3.87 -14.00 -11.36
C LYS A 15 -3.47 -12.89 -10.40
N SER A 16 -2.46 -13.14 -9.56
CA SER A 16 -1.95 -12.14 -8.60
C SER A 16 -1.36 -10.91 -9.31
N ILE A 17 -0.57 -11.11 -10.37
CA ILE A 17 0.00 -10.01 -11.15
C ILE A 17 -1.08 -9.21 -11.87
N ASN A 18 -2.10 -9.87 -12.40
CA ASN A 18 -3.25 -9.22 -13.04
C ASN A 18 -4.11 -8.42 -12.04
N TRP A 19 -4.09 -8.76 -10.77
CA TRP A 19 -4.70 -7.94 -9.73
C TRP A 19 -3.81 -6.74 -9.34
N ILE A 20 -2.49 -6.92 -9.26
CA ILE A 20 -1.54 -5.90 -8.77
C ILE A 20 -1.27 -4.79 -9.80
N LEU A 21 -1.01 -5.15 -11.07
CA LEU A 21 -0.40 -4.22 -12.02
C LEU A 21 -1.37 -3.38 -12.84
N PRO A 22 -2.47 -3.90 -13.42
CA PRO A 22 -3.37 -3.08 -14.24
C PRO A 22 -3.99 -1.95 -13.43
N GLY A 23 -3.74 -0.70 -13.85
CA GLY A 23 -4.22 0.49 -13.14
C GLY A 23 -3.43 0.88 -11.90
N CYS A 24 -2.30 0.21 -11.63
CA CYS A 24 -1.46 0.55 -10.48
C CYS A 24 -0.97 2.01 -10.55
N GLN A 25 -1.19 2.74 -9.46
CA GLN A 25 -0.77 4.13 -9.28
C GLN A 25 0.03 4.27 -7.99
N LEU A 26 0.78 5.35 -7.86
CA LEU A 26 1.53 5.68 -6.65
C LEU A 26 0.73 6.66 -5.79
N PHE A 27 0.57 6.29 -4.55
CA PHE A 27 -0.03 7.09 -3.49
C PHE A 27 1.01 7.41 -2.42
N TYR A 28 0.79 8.48 -1.67
CA TYR A 28 1.73 8.99 -0.69
C TYR A 28 1.06 9.21 0.64
N ARG A 29 1.78 8.87 1.72
CA ARG A 29 1.37 9.10 3.10
C ARG A 29 2.59 9.53 3.90
N ASP A 30 2.53 10.71 4.49
CA ASP A 30 3.63 11.29 5.26
C ASP A 30 3.31 11.22 6.76
N THR A 31 4.30 10.86 7.60
CA THR A 31 4.12 10.78 9.05
C THR A 31 5.39 11.14 9.82
N ASP A 32 5.20 11.73 11.00
CA ASP A 32 6.26 12.04 11.98
C ASP A 32 6.35 11.01 13.11
N ALA A 33 5.69 9.87 12.97
CA ALA A 33 5.69 8.85 13.98
C ALA A 33 7.12 8.49 14.42
N ASP A 34 7.30 8.24 15.71
CA ASP A 34 8.59 7.81 16.25
C ASP A 34 8.76 6.29 16.09
N ILE A 35 9.30 5.90 14.94
CA ILE A 35 9.48 4.50 14.55
C ILE A 35 10.93 4.23 14.14
N ASP A 36 11.40 3.03 14.42
CA ASP A 36 12.62 2.47 13.82
C ASP A 36 12.26 1.81 12.49
N ALA A 37 12.41 2.56 11.38
CA ALA A 37 12.03 2.09 10.06
C ALA A 37 12.82 0.84 9.63
N GLN A 38 14.08 0.70 10.02
CA GLN A 38 14.92 -0.45 9.66
C GLN A 38 14.44 -1.72 10.35
N LYS A 39 13.95 -1.60 11.58
CA LYS A 39 13.41 -2.71 12.35
C LYS A 39 12.00 -3.07 11.88
N SER A 40 11.16 -2.06 11.63
CA SER A 40 9.73 -2.26 11.34
C SER A 40 9.45 -2.61 9.88
N TYR A 41 10.29 -2.15 8.93
CA TYR A 41 10.08 -2.32 7.49
C TYR A 41 11.27 -2.99 6.81
N GLN A 42 11.40 -4.29 7.03
CA GLN A 42 12.44 -5.08 6.37
C GLN A 42 12.05 -5.30 4.90
N VAL A 43 12.96 -4.95 3.98
CA VAL A 43 12.75 -5.20 2.55
C VAL A 43 12.50 -6.69 2.32
N GLY A 44 11.41 -7.00 1.61
CA GLY A 44 10.98 -8.37 1.38
C GLY A 44 9.97 -8.90 2.40
N SER A 45 9.71 -8.21 3.52
CA SER A 45 8.62 -8.59 4.42
C SER A 45 7.25 -8.26 3.84
N VAL A 46 6.21 -8.88 4.40
CA VAL A 46 4.81 -8.54 4.16
C VAL A 46 4.25 -7.91 5.44
N ILE A 47 3.46 -6.86 5.28
CA ILE A 47 2.76 -6.19 6.37
C ILE A 47 1.28 -6.06 6.03
N ARG A 48 0.40 -5.95 7.04
CA ARG A 48 -1.02 -5.66 6.90
C ARG A 48 -1.36 -4.27 7.46
N ALA A 49 -2.30 -3.59 6.85
CA ALA A 49 -2.70 -2.24 7.24
C ALA A 49 -3.13 -2.11 8.71
N GLY A 50 -4.11 -2.88 9.14
CA GLY A 50 -4.67 -2.83 10.50
C GLY A 50 -5.70 -1.72 10.74
N PHE A 51 -5.78 -0.73 9.84
CA PHE A 51 -6.76 0.38 9.86
C PHE A 51 -6.97 0.88 8.43
N PHE A 52 -8.00 1.69 8.19
CA PHE A 52 -8.18 2.37 6.90
C PHE A 52 -7.05 3.36 6.68
N ILE A 53 -6.34 3.22 5.56
CA ILE A 53 -5.15 4.02 5.27
C ILE A 53 -5.52 5.18 4.37
N ASP A 54 -5.58 6.38 4.92
CA ASP A 54 -5.70 7.61 4.14
C ASP A 54 -4.37 7.93 3.46
N VAL A 55 -4.45 8.21 2.16
CA VAL A 55 -3.31 8.53 1.27
C VAL A 55 -3.69 9.62 0.29
N THR A 56 -2.71 10.23 -0.36
CA THR A 56 -2.94 11.20 -1.43
C THR A 56 -2.23 10.80 -2.72
N VAL A 57 -2.75 11.22 -3.87
CA VAL A 57 -2.05 11.07 -5.16
C VAL A 57 -0.94 12.11 -5.36
N LYS A 58 -0.82 13.07 -4.46
CA LYS A 58 0.15 14.17 -4.51
C LYS A 58 1.34 13.85 -3.62
N ALA A 59 2.55 13.86 -4.18
CA ALA A 59 3.76 13.86 -3.37
C ALA A 59 4.00 15.28 -2.85
N GLN A 60 4.32 15.43 -1.57
CA GLN A 60 4.63 16.71 -0.95
C GLN A 60 6.14 16.92 -0.81
N ARG A 61 6.56 18.18 -0.64
CA ARG A 61 7.87 18.45 -0.07
C ARG A 61 7.87 17.92 1.37
N PRO A 62 8.89 17.17 1.77
CA PRO A 62 8.87 16.49 3.05
C PRO A 62 8.96 17.51 4.20
N THR A 63 7.93 17.52 5.03
CA THR A 63 7.92 18.19 6.34
C THR A 63 7.96 17.18 7.49
N THR A 64 7.98 15.90 7.16
CA THR A 64 7.88 14.74 8.06
C THR A 64 9.12 13.85 8.01
N LYS A 65 9.26 12.94 8.98
CA LYS A 65 10.40 12.01 9.06
C LYS A 65 10.31 10.85 8.07
N PHE A 66 9.07 10.42 7.74
CA PHE A 66 8.79 9.24 6.95
C PHE A 66 7.77 9.53 5.86
N ARG A 67 7.98 8.91 4.71
CA ARG A 67 7.03 8.84 3.61
C ARG A 67 6.81 7.40 3.18
N PHE A 68 5.56 6.97 3.21
CA PHE A 68 5.14 5.76 2.52
C PHE A 68 4.79 6.10 1.07
N ILE A 69 5.37 5.34 0.13
CA ILE A 69 5.04 5.35 -1.28
C ILE A 69 4.30 4.04 -1.53
N ILE A 70 3.02 4.09 -1.84
CA ILE A 70 2.19 2.90 -1.96
C ILE A 70 1.78 2.71 -3.41
N GLY A 71 2.26 1.63 -4.03
CA GLY A 71 1.80 1.19 -5.35
C GLY A 71 0.54 0.36 -5.21
N SER A 72 -0.60 0.81 -5.75
CA SER A 72 -1.87 0.09 -5.70
C SER A 72 -2.70 0.34 -6.94
N ALA A 73 -3.40 -0.71 -7.41
CA ALA A 73 -4.47 -0.60 -8.39
C ALA A 73 -5.84 -0.41 -7.71
N HIS A 74 -5.93 -0.72 -6.41
CA HIS A 74 -7.16 -0.79 -5.64
C HIS A 74 -7.12 0.21 -4.46
N CYS A 75 -7.39 1.48 -4.76
CA CYS A 75 -7.49 2.54 -3.76
C CYS A 75 -8.76 3.35 -4.01
N ALA A 76 -9.62 3.46 -3.00
CA ALA A 76 -10.85 4.23 -3.08
C ALA A 76 -10.55 5.72 -3.19
N LYS A 77 -10.93 6.34 -4.29
CA LYS A 77 -10.70 7.77 -4.57
C LYS A 77 -11.82 8.60 -3.95
N LEU A 78 -11.70 8.93 -2.67
CA LEU A 78 -12.71 9.69 -1.94
C LEU A 78 -12.96 11.06 -2.57
N TYR A 79 -11.92 11.68 -3.12
CA TYR A 79 -12.03 13.00 -3.78
C TYR A 79 -12.90 12.99 -5.07
N GLU A 80 -13.19 11.81 -5.64
CA GLU A 80 -14.11 11.67 -6.80
C GLU A 80 -15.52 11.31 -6.34
N ALA A 81 -15.68 10.66 -5.19
CA ALA A 81 -16.95 10.08 -4.73
C ALA A 81 -17.67 10.96 -3.70
N VAL A 82 -16.94 11.75 -2.92
CA VAL A 82 -17.49 12.55 -1.82
C VAL A 82 -17.35 14.04 -2.17
N PRO A 83 -18.46 14.82 -2.18
CA PRO A 83 -18.42 16.25 -2.50
C PRO A 83 -17.93 17.08 -1.28
N ASP A 84 -16.76 16.79 -0.79
CA ASP A 84 -16.09 17.48 0.31
C ASP A 84 -14.90 18.27 -0.22
N ALA A 85 -14.82 19.56 0.10
CA ALA A 85 -13.81 20.47 -0.44
C ALA A 85 -12.39 20.08 -0.02
N ASP A 86 -12.21 19.57 1.20
CA ASP A 86 -10.90 19.18 1.73
C ASP A 86 -10.44 17.86 1.11
N MET A 87 -11.33 16.89 0.96
CA MET A 87 -11.02 15.65 0.24
C MET A 87 -10.60 15.91 -1.20
N VAL A 88 -11.29 16.82 -1.89
CA VAL A 88 -10.95 17.23 -3.27
C VAL A 88 -9.61 17.95 -3.31
N ARG A 89 -9.37 18.90 -2.40
CA ARG A 89 -8.13 19.67 -2.31
C ARG A 89 -6.93 18.78 -2.02
N TRP A 90 -7.04 17.85 -1.08
CA TRP A 90 -6.00 16.89 -0.74
C TRP A 90 -5.84 15.77 -1.76
N ARG A 91 -6.80 15.60 -2.67
CA ARG A 91 -6.86 14.40 -3.52
C ARG A 91 -6.84 13.12 -2.68
N LEU A 92 -7.68 13.13 -1.63
CA LEU A 92 -7.71 12.07 -0.63
C LEU A 92 -8.21 10.77 -1.22
N CYS A 93 -7.49 9.70 -0.93
CA CYS A 93 -7.86 8.33 -1.23
C CYS A 93 -7.74 7.49 0.04
N THR A 94 -8.35 6.31 0.06
CA THR A 94 -8.19 5.39 1.19
C THR A 94 -8.05 3.95 0.72
N LEU A 95 -7.26 3.16 1.48
CA LEU A 95 -7.13 1.72 1.33
C LEU A 95 -7.81 1.01 2.51
N HIS A 96 -8.28 -0.19 2.26
CA HIS A 96 -8.98 -0.99 3.25
C HIS A 96 -8.05 -1.44 4.39
N PHE A 97 -8.57 -1.62 5.61
CA PHE A 97 -7.78 -2.03 6.79
C PHE A 97 -7.22 -3.46 6.70
N ASN A 98 -7.74 -4.30 5.82
CA ASN A 98 -7.17 -5.61 5.46
C ASN A 98 -6.27 -5.55 4.21
N SER A 99 -5.79 -4.38 3.80
CA SER A 99 -4.81 -4.29 2.72
C SER A 99 -3.46 -4.85 3.15
N TYR A 100 -2.85 -5.68 2.30
CA TYR A 100 -1.55 -6.30 2.50
C TYR A 100 -0.52 -5.68 1.58
N PHE A 101 0.69 -5.52 2.09
CA PHE A 101 1.76 -4.87 1.33
C PHE A 101 3.05 -5.65 1.42
N LYS A 102 3.73 -5.77 0.28
CA LYS A 102 5.13 -6.19 0.22
C LYS A 102 6.02 -4.96 0.39
N VAL A 103 6.96 -5.01 1.35
CA VAL A 103 7.99 -3.98 1.49
C VAL A 103 9.00 -4.15 0.36
N MET A 104 9.03 -3.22 -0.57
CA MET A 104 9.86 -3.28 -1.79
C MET A 104 11.18 -2.56 -1.61
N ASP A 105 11.19 -1.44 -0.87
CA ASP A 105 12.37 -0.60 -0.72
C ASP A 105 12.27 0.28 0.54
N VAL A 106 13.43 0.57 1.15
CA VAL A 106 13.55 1.52 2.25
C VAL A 106 14.84 2.32 2.02
N TYR A 107 14.72 3.63 1.83
CA TYR A 107 15.87 4.49 1.56
C TYR A 107 15.69 5.90 2.12
N LYS A 108 16.77 6.67 2.24
CA LYS A 108 16.73 8.08 2.63
C LYS A 108 16.84 8.98 1.42
N LYS A 109 15.99 10.02 1.39
CA LYS A 109 16.05 11.10 0.42
C LYS A 109 15.75 12.42 1.11
N GLU A 110 16.65 13.40 0.97
CA GLU A 110 16.53 14.76 1.55
C GLU A 110 16.18 14.75 3.06
N GLY A 111 16.78 13.81 3.80
CA GLY A 111 16.56 13.66 5.25
C GLY A 111 15.35 12.81 5.64
N VAL A 112 14.44 12.53 4.70
CA VAL A 112 13.23 11.74 4.93
C VAL A 112 13.46 10.29 4.57
N THR A 113 12.98 9.36 5.41
CA THR A 113 12.98 7.94 5.10
C THR A 113 11.79 7.62 4.19
N GLN A 114 12.07 7.11 3.00
CA GLN A 114 11.08 6.66 2.03
C GLN A 114 10.89 5.14 2.20
N ILE A 115 9.63 4.70 2.28
CA ILE A 115 9.25 3.29 2.42
C ILE A 115 8.33 2.95 1.25
N PHE A 116 8.81 2.14 0.30
CA PHE A 116 8.00 1.71 -0.83
C PHE A 116 7.27 0.40 -0.51
N LEU A 117 5.95 0.45 -0.59
CA LEU A 117 5.02 -0.65 -0.35
C LEU A 117 4.28 -0.99 -1.64
N LEU A 118 4.25 -2.26 -2.01
CA LEU A 118 3.43 -2.76 -3.12
C LEU A 118 2.20 -3.47 -2.56
N HIS A 119 1.00 -3.01 -2.91
CA HIS A 119 -0.26 -3.62 -2.53
C HIS A 119 -0.40 -4.99 -3.19
N ILE A 120 -0.66 -6.02 -2.41
CA ILE A 120 -0.77 -7.41 -2.85
C ILE A 120 -2.10 -8.02 -2.36
N PRO A 121 -2.72 -8.95 -3.11
CA PRO A 121 -3.97 -9.55 -2.69
C PRO A 121 -3.76 -10.54 -1.52
N TYR A 122 -4.77 -10.70 -0.68
CA TYR A 122 -4.73 -11.54 0.53
C TYR A 122 -4.26 -12.97 0.24
N GLN A 123 -4.87 -13.66 -0.73
CA GLN A 123 -4.53 -15.05 -1.03
C GLN A 123 -3.08 -15.22 -1.52
N ALA A 124 -2.46 -14.16 -2.03
CA ALA A 124 -1.06 -14.18 -2.47
C ALA A 124 -0.04 -13.95 -1.33
N VAL A 125 -0.48 -13.61 -0.13
CA VAL A 125 0.41 -13.36 1.03
C VAL A 125 1.38 -14.52 1.27
N PRO A 126 0.97 -15.80 1.33
CA PRO A 126 1.90 -16.92 1.53
C PRO A 126 2.95 -17.02 0.43
N PHE A 127 2.57 -16.75 -0.82
CA PHE A 127 3.51 -16.69 -1.95
C PHE A 127 4.53 -15.57 -1.76
N PHE A 128 4.08 -14.35 -1.46
CA PHE A 128 4.96 -13.20 -1.27
C PHE A 128 5.83 -13.28 -0.01
N MET A 129 5.50 -14.13 0.94
CA MET A 129 6.33 -14.44 2.11
C MET A 129 7.38 -15.53 1.83
N SER A 130 7.23 -16.33 0.77
CA SER A 130 8.15 -17.43 0.46
C SER A 130 9.48 -16.93 -0.08
N GLU A 131 10.56 -17.70 0.13
CA GLU A 131 11.88 -17.43 -0.45
C GLU A 131 11.86 -17.46 -2.00
N HIS A 132 10.96 -18.23 -2.60
CA HIS A 132 10.82 -18.32 -4.05
C HIS A 132 10.34 -16.99 -4.65
N SER A 133 9.41 -16.31 -3.98
CA SER A 133 8.95 -14.98 -4.43
C SER A 133 10.04 -13.93 -4.26
N PHE A 134 10.86 -14.06 -3.23
CA PHE A 134 11.98 -13.16 -2.98
C PHE A 134 12.99 -13.22 -4.14
N ASN A 135 13.35 -14.42 -4.59
CA ASN A 135 14.25 -14.61 -5.72
C ASN A 135 13.64 -14.14 -7.05
N PHE A 136 12.34 -14.36 -7.27
CA PHE A 136 11.65 -13.94 -8.48
C PHE A 136 11.50 -12.40 -8.55
N ILE A 137 11.17 -11.76 -7.42
CA ILE A 137 11.02 -10.30 -7.33
C ILE A 137 12.39 -9.60 -7.19
N GLN A 138 13.42 -10.26 -6.68
CA GLN A 138 14.78 -9.72 -6.62
C GLN A 138 15.53 -9.71 -7.95
N GLY A 139 15.05 -10.42 -8.96
CA GLY A 139 15.61 -10.36 -10.31
C GLY A 139 15.48 -8.96 -10.95
N ALA A 140 15.82 -8.86 -12.22
CA ALA A 140 15.79 -7.62 -12.99
C ALA A 140 14.49 -6.80 -12.86
N SER A 141 13.36 -7.49 -12.60
CA SER A 141 12.04 -6.86 -12.46
C SER A 141 11.92 -5.99 -11.20
N ARG A 142 12.48 -6.42 -10.04
CA ARG A 142 12.41 -5.60 -8.81
C ARG A 142 13.27 -4.35 -8.93
N THR A 143 14.50 -4.50 -9.40
CA THR A 143 15.41 -3.36 -9.56
C THR A 143 14.76 -2.31 -10.45
N ASN A 144 14.19 -2.73 -11.57
CA ASN A 144 13.49 -1.83 -12.49
C ASN A 144 12.28 -1.15 -11.84
N LEU A 145 11.45 -1.87 -11.09
CA LEU A 145 10.27 -1.29 -10.42
C LEU A 145 10.69 -0.25 -9.36
N VAL A 146 11.65 -0.57 -8.53
CA VAL A 146 12.18 0.35 -7.51
C VAL A 146 12.77 1.60 -8.16
N GLU A 147 13.55 1.46 -9.22
CA GLU A 147 14.12 2.60 -9.96
C GLU A 147 13.04 3.48 -10.60
N ILE A 148 12.00 2.87 -11.20
CA ILE A 148 10.86 3.59 -11.77
C ILE A 148 10.15 4.41 -10.68
N VAL A 149 9.89 3.80 -9.51
CA VAL A 149 9.22 4.48 -8.39
C VAL A 149 10.07 5.62 -7.85
N ARG A 150 11.36 5.43 -7.64
CA ARG A 150 12.28 6.48 -7.21
C ARG A 150 12.30 7.65 -8.19
N ARG A 151 12.42 7.36 -9.49
CA ARG A 151 12.40 8.38 -10.55
C ARG A 151 11.05 9.12 -10.60
N SER A 152 9.94 8.39 -10.49
CA SER A 152 8.60 9.01 -10.48
C SER A 152 8.43 9.95 -9.29
N LEU A 153 8.92 9.59 -8.10
CA LEU A 153 8.93 10.49 -6.95
C LEU A 153 9.78 11.73 -7.24
N ASP A 154 10.97 11.56 -7.81
CA ASP A 154 11.86 12.68 -8.17
C ASP A 154 11.21 13.66 -9.14
N GLU A 155 10.52 13.13 -10.16
CA GLU A 155 9.78 13.94 -11.12
C GLU A 155 8.64 14.71 -10.43
N LYS A 156 7.86 14.05 -9.57
CA LYS A 156 6.78 14.69 -8.83
C LYS A 156 7.28 15.77 -7.88
N LEU A 157 8.41 15.55 -7.18
CA LEU A 157 9.00 16.53 -6.28
C LEU A 157 9.60 17.76 -7.02
N ARG A 158 9.87 17.65 -8.32
CA ARG A 158 10.31 18.77 -9.17
C ARG A 158 9.15 19.58 -9.73
N MET A 159 7.96 18.99 -9.81
CA MET A 159 6.77 19.72 -10.25
C MET A 159 6.32 20.63 -9.12
N ASP A 160 6.40 21.96 -9.30
CA ASP A 160 6.02 22.97 -8.30
C ASP A 160 4.51 23.03 -8.00
N VAL A 161 3.73 22.06 -8.47
CA VAL A 161 2.29 21.95 -8.22
C VAL A 161 2.04 21.15 -6.95
N PHE A 162 2.55 21.65 -5.83
CA PHE A 162 2.19 21.09 -4.52
C PHE A 162 0.95 21.80 -4.01
N ALA A 163 -0.10 21.05 -3.78
CA ALA A 163 -1.10 21.52 -2.84
C ALA A 163 -0.42 21.65 -1.47
N ASP A 164 -0.82 22.66 -0.71
CA ASP A 164 -0.52 22.76 0.71
C ASP A 164 -1.16 21.58 1.44
N THR A 165 -0.44 20.49 1.47
CA THR A 165 -0.83 19.27 2.19
C THR A 165 -0.12 19.25 3.55
N THR A 166 0.47 20.35 3.96
CA THR A 166 1.02 20.60 5.30
C THR A 166 -0.06 20.94 6.33
N GLU A 167 -1.33 20.79 5.95
CA GLU A 167 -2.44 21.07 6.84
C GLU A 167 -2.48 20.10 8.01
N ALA A 168 -2.64 20.64 9.20
CA ALA A 168 -2.62 19.87 10.44
C ALA A 168 -3.65 18.72 10.43
N GLU A 169 -4.81 18.92 9.82
CA GLU A 169 -5.87 17.90 9.73
C GLU A 169 -5.47 16.72 8.84
N LEU A 170 -4.82 16.99 7.69
CA LEU A 170 -4.32 15.91 6.83
C LEU A 170 -3.18 15.15 7.50
N LEU A 171 -2.26 15.85 8.17
CA LEU A 171 -1.17 15.22 8.92
C LEU A 171 -1.71 14.37 10.08
N GLU A 172 -2.76 14.83 10.76
CA GLU A 172 -3.41 14.06 11.82
C GLU A 172 -4.04 12.75 11.27
N ARG A 173 -4.70 12.80 10.11
CA ARG A 173 -5.22 11.60 9.42
C ARG A 173 -4.12 10.61 9.03
N MET A 174 -2.93 11.12 8.72
CA MET A 174 -1.79 10.33 8.25
C MET A 174 -0.77 10.00 9.35
N LYS A 175 -1.03 10.33 10.61
CA LYS A 175 -0.06 10.20 11.70
C LYS A 175 0.36 8.75 11.98
N GLN A 176 -0.55 7.79 11.83
CA GLN A 176 -0.28 6.40 12.16
C GLN A 176 0.54 5.71 11.07
N PRO A 177 1.64 5.02 11.41
CA PRO A 177 2.46 4.29 10.44
C PRO A 177 1.72 3.07 9.87
N VAL A 178 1.90 2.80 8.60
CA VAL A 178 1.27 1.64 7.92
C VAL A 178 1.81 0.33 8.49
N GLY A 179 0.93 -0.57 8.90
CA GLY A 179 1.29 -1.91 9.37
C GLY A 179 1.78 -1.97 10.82
N LEU A 180 1.67 -0.87 11.57
CA LEU A 180 1.98 -0.83 13.01
C LEU A 180 0.74 -0.42 13.81
N ASP A 181 0.63 -0.96 15.01
CA ASP A 181 -0.38 -0.53 16.00
C ASP A 181 0.03 0.78 16.69
N ASP A 182 -0.83 1.30 17.57
CA ASP A 182 -0.59 2.54 18.32
C ASP A 182 0.64 2.49 19.26
N LYS A 183 1.15 1.28 19.51
CA LYS A 183 2.35 1.04 20.34
C LYS A 183 3.60 0.85 19.47
N GLY A 184 3.47 0.90 18.13
CA GLY A 184 4.55 0.66 17.19
C GLY A 184 4.88 -0.82 16.96
N ASN A 185 4.03 -1.75 17.39
CA ASN A 185 4.20 -3.16 17.10
C ASN A 185 3.62 -3.52 15.73
N PRO A 186 4.20 -4.51 15.03
CA PRO A 186 3.63 -5.01 13.78
C PRO A 186 2.19 -5.52 13.97
N VAL A 187 1.29 -5.11 13.08
CA VAL A 187 -0.07 -5.64 13.03
C VAL A 187 -0.02 -7.11 12.60
N PRO A 188 -0.76 -8.03 13.25
CA PRO A 188 -0.84 -9.43 12.82
C PRO A 188 -1.27 -9.57 11.36
N LEU A 189 -0.74 -10.57 10.66
CA LEU A 189 -1.06 -10.83 9.25
C LEU A 189 -2.39 -11.57 9.05
N ASP A 190 -3.00 -12.06 10.13
CA ASP A 190 -4.31 -12.71 10.04
C ASP A 190 -5.35 -11.73 9.47
N TYR A 191 -6.19 -12.23 8.57
CA TYR A 191 -7.32 -11.45 8.06
C TYR A 191 -8.26 -11.11 9.22
N MET A 192 -8.58 -9.83 9.35
CA MET A 192 -9.44 -9.37 10.43
C MET A 192 -10.90 -9.38 9.95
N PRO A 193 -11.80 -10.12 10.62
CA PRO A 193 -13.23 -10.04 10.35
C PRO A 193 -13.71 -8.59 10.42
N ILE A 194 -14.60 -8.22 9.51
CA ILE A 194 -15.13 -6.85 9.45
C ILE A 194 -16.10 -6.67 10.63
N PRO A 195 -15.80 -5.75 11.60
CA PRO A 195 -16.75 -5.42 12.65
C PRO A 195 -18.04 -4.86 12.05
N GLU A 196 -19.19 -5.19 12.62
CA GLU A 196 -20.51 -4.81 12.09
C GLU A 196 -20.64 -3.28 11.91
N GLU A 197 -20.08 -2.51 12.84
CA GLU A 197 -20.07 -1.03 12.76
C GLU A 197 -19.27 -0.46 11.59
N TYR A 198 -18.38 -1.25 10.96
CA TYR A 198 -17.56 -0.83 9.82
C TYR A 198 -17.98 -1.48 8.50
N LYS A 199 -19.02 -2.32 8.50
CA LYS A 199 -19.44 -3.07 7.32
C LYS A 199 -19.76 -2.16 6.14
N ASP A 200 -20.65 -1.19 6.35
CA ASP A 200 -21.06 -0.24 5.27
C ASP A 200 -19.87 0.56 4.73
N ILE A 201 -18.96 1.00 5.62
CA ILE A 201 -17.76 1.74 5.22
C ILE A 201 -16.81 0.84 4.45
N SER A 202 -16.63 -0.40 4.90
CA SER A 202 -15.81 -1.41 4.24
C SER A 202 -16.32 -1.69 2.83
N ASP A 203 -17.63 -1.94 2.67
CA ASP A 203 -18.24 -2.23 1.38
C ASP A 203 -18.15 -1.04 0.43
N ALA A 204 -18.35 0.19 0.93
CA ALA A 204 -18.17 1.41 0.14
C ALA A 204 -16.71 1.57 -0.32
N VAL A 205 -15.73 1.37 0.56
CA VAL A 205 -14.31 1.45 0.22
C VAL A 205 -13.93 0.41 -0.83
N ARG A 206 -14.37 -0.84 -0.68
CA ARG A 206 -14.12 -1.92 -1.65
C ARG A 206 -14.74 -1.61 -3.01
N SER A 207 -15.98 -1.16 -3.03
CA SER A 207 -16.68 -0.79 -4.26
C SER A 207 -15.98 0.36 -4.99
N LEU A 208 -15.62 1.43 -4.29
CA LEU A 208 -14.91 2.58 -4.85
C LEU A 208 -13.48 2.23 -5.30
N ALA A 209 -12.85 1.29 -4.64
CA ALA A 209 -11.52 0.79 -5.00
C ALA A 209 -11.55 -0.21 -6.17
N ASN A 210 -12.72 -0.63 -6.63
CA ASN A 210 -12.90 -1.74 -7.57
C ASN A 210 -12.17 -3.02 -7.09
N ASP A 211 -12.29 -3.31 -5.79
CA ASP A 211 -11.62 -4.41 -5.10
C ASP A 211 -12.64 -5.46 -4.66
N LEU A 212 -13.25 -6.11 -5.64
CA LEU A 212 -14.26 -7.16 -5.45
C LEU A 212 -13.76 -8.53 -5.94
N ASP A 213 -12.48 -8.65 -6.32
CA ASP A 213 -11.93 -9.93 -6.76
C ASP A 213 -11.73 -10.87 -5.56
N PRO A 214 -12.28 -12.09 -5.60
CA PRO A 214 -12.13 -13.11 -4.54
C PRO A 214 -10.69 -13.38 -4.11
N ILE A 215 -9.68 -13.11 -4.95
CA ILE A 215 -8.27 -13.27 -4.59
C ILE A 215 -7.85 -12.40 -3.39
N ASN A 216 -8.61 -11.33 -3.10
CA ASN A 216 -8.32 -10.43 -1.97
C ASN A 216 -9.10 -10.77 -0.69
N TYR A 217 -9.78 -11.92 -0.64
CA TYR A 217 -10.58 -12.34 0.50
C TYR A 217 -10.23 -13.77 0.94
N PRO A 218 -10.53 -14.18 2.20
CA PRO A 218 -10.53 -15.56 2.62
C PRO A 218 -11.49 -16.40 1.75
N GLU A 219 -11.14 -17.66 1.50
CA GLU A 219 -11.99 -18.56 0.69
C GLU A 219 -13.40 -18.76 1.29
N GLU A 220 -13.52 -18.67 2.62
CA GLU A 220 -14.79 -18.79 3.35
C GLU A 220 -15.76 -17.62 3.08
N ASP A 221 -15.24 -16.44 2.76
CA ASP A 221 -16.02 -15.23 2.46
C ASP A 221 -16.43 -15.12 0.98
N CYS A 222 -16.01 -16.08 0.13
CA CYS A 222 -16.28 -16.06 -1.32
C CYS A 222 -17.64 -16.72 -1.70
N HIS A 223 -18.44 -17.15 -0.74
CA HIS A 223 -19.65 -17.96 -0.96
C HIS A 223 -20.98 -17.25 -0.62
N GLU A 224 -20.99 -15.92 -0.41
CA GLU A 224 -22.24 -15.16 -0.24
C GLU A 224 -22.68 -14.38 -1.47
#